data_61ab74a0b2a62444fdab9d1d8e1ccf09
#
_entry.id   61ab74a0b2a62444fdab9d1d8e1ccf09
#
_cell.length_a   1.000
_cell.length_b   1.000
_cell.length_c   1.000
_cell.angle_alpha   90.00
_cell.angle_beta   90.00
_cell.angle_gamma   90.00
#
_symmetry.space_group_name_H-M   'P 1'
#
loop_
_entity.id
_entity.type
_entity.pdbx_description
1 polymer ?
#
loop_
_entity_poly.entity_id
_entity_poly.type
_entity_poly.pdbx_seq_one_letter_code
_entity_poly.pdbx_strand_id
1 'polypeptide(L)'
;LQLALMSSENRAAQALGRSYPGGLPAFLRAMNDKAAALGMTQSRFADPTGLSSGNVASARDLVKLVPAASDHPLIRRYSTGERHTVKAGKQALEYRNTNALVTKPDWNIAVQKTGYTQAAGQCLVMHTRIDGRSVVIVLLNSFGKYTRIADARRIRKWMESAGRTAG
;
A
#
# COMPACT_ATOMS: atom_id res chain seq x y z
N LEU A 1 9.54 10.21 -2.35
CA LEU A 1 9.00 9.09 -1.59
C LEU A 1 7.55 9.35 -1.17
N GLN A 2 7.23 10.51 -0.57
CA GLN A 2 5.89 10.83 -0.08
C GLN A 2 4.81 10.72 -1.16
N LEU A 3 5.00 11.30 -2.33
CA LEU A 3 4.02 11.24 -3.44
C LEU A 3 3.79 9.80 -3.94
N ALA A 4 4.84 8.99 -4.02
CA ALA A 4 4.73 7.59 -4.43
C ALA A 4 3.89 6.77 -3.43
N LEU A 5 4.10 6.97 -2.13
CA LEU A 5 3.41 6.20 -1.09
C LEU A 5 1.97 6.70 -0.82
N MET A 6 1.77 8.01 -0.74
CA MET A 6 0.50 8.63 -0.39
C MET A 6 -0.48 8.66 -1.56
N SER A 7 -0.02 9.16 -2.71
CA SER A 7 -0.89 9.46 -3.87
C SER A 7 -0.71 8.47 -5.02
N SER A 8 0.14 7.46 -4.87
CA SER A 8 0.48 6.52 -5.96
C SER A 8 1.01 7.25 -7.21
N GLU A 9 1.82 8.32 -7.03
CA GLU A 9 2.35 9.09 -8.15
C GLU A 9 3.43 8.27 -8.87
N ASN A 10 3.12 7.84 -10.11
CA ASN A 10 3.94 6.90 -10.87
C ASN A 10 5.30 7.48 -11.27
N ARG A 11 5.36 8.77 -11.61
CA ARG A 11 6.63 9.44 -11.95
C ARG A 11 7.56 9.52 -10.73
N ALA A 12 6.99 9.71 -9.54
CA ALA A 12 7.76 9.69 -8.30
C ALA A 12 8.31 8.29 -8.00
N ALA A 13 7.51 7.23 -8.18
CA ALA A 13 7.97 5.85 -8.03
C ALA A 13 9.07 5.51 -9.06
N GLN A 14 8.87 5.90 -10.32
CA GLN A 14 9.87 5.71 -11.38
C GLN A 14 11.16 6.48 -11.12
N ALA A 15 11.07 7.71 -10.58
CA ALA A 15 12.24 8.50 -10.22
C ALA A 15 13.05 7.85 -9.10
N LEU A 16 12.39 7.29 -8.08
CA LEU A 16 13.07 6.53 -7.01
C LEU A 16 13.85 5.36 -7.58
N GLY A 17 13.24 4.57 -8.49
CA GLY A 17 13.92 3.46 -9.15
C GLY A 17 15.16 3.89 -9.97
N ARG A 18 15.03 4.99 -10.75
CA ARG A 18 16.15 5.51 -11.55
C ARG A 18 17.27 6.11 -10.71
N SER A 19 16.94 6.69 -9.56
CA SER A 19 17.93 7.31 -8.66
C SER A 19 18.57 6.32 -7.69
N TYR A 20 18.20 5.06 -7.75
CA TYR A 20 18.83 4.01 -6.92
C TYR A 20 20.28 3.78 -7.35
N PRO A 21 21.21 3.49 -6.42
CA PRO A 21 22.58 3.12 -6.77
C PRO A 21 22.61 1.95 -7.76
N GLY A 22 23.20 2.16 -8.94
CA GLY A 22 23.15 1.21 -10.05
C GLY A 22 21.89 1.28 -10.91
N GLY A 23 21.04 2.30 -10.71
CA GLY A 23 19.88 2.63 -11.54
C GLY A 23 18.71 1.65 -11.42
N LEU A 24 17.78 1.78 -12.36
CA LEU A 24 16.54 0.98 -12.38
C LEU A 24 16.77 -0.54 -12.35
N PRO A 25 17.73 -1.12 -13.11
CA PRO A 25 17.98 -2.56 -13.03
C PRO A 25 18.41 -3.04 -11.63
N ALA A 26 19.27 -2.25 -10.94
CA ALA A 26 19.67 -2.58 -9.58
C ALA A 26 18.51 -2.43 -8.59
N PHE A 27 17.64 -1.42 -8.78
CA PHE A 27 16.46 -1.24 -7.97
C PHE A 27 15.50 -2.43 -8.09
N LEU A 28 15.23 -2.89 -9.31
CA LEU A 28 14.36 -4.05 -9.54
C LEU A 28 14.94 -5.35 -8.95
N ARG A 29 16.24 -5.55 -9.04
CA ARG A 29 16.90 -6.67 -8.34
C ARG A 29 16.67 -6.55 -6.84
N ALA A 30 16.94 -5.38 -6.24
CA ALA A 30 16.75 -5.16 -4.80
C ALA A 30 15.29 -5.36 -4.34
N MET A 31 14.29 -4.99 -5.17
CA MET A 31 12.88 -5.29 -4.89
C MET A 31 12.61 -6.80 -4.82
N ASN A 32 13.13 -7.58 -5.78
CA ASN A 32 12.94 -9.03 -5.81
C ASN A 32 13.77 -9.75 -4.74
N ASP A 33 15.00 -9.28 -4.45
CA ASP A 33 15.82 -9.80 -3.36
C ASP A 33 15.13 -9.58 -2.00
N LYS A 34 14.51 -8.41 -1.80
CA LYS A 34 13.71 -8.14 -0.61
C LYS A 34 12.48 -9.05 -0.52
N ALA A 35 11.80 -9.28 -1.63
CA ALA A 35 10.68 -10.24 -1.67
C ALA A 35 11.14 -11.65 -1.30
N ALA A 36 12.26 -12.12 -1.86
CA ALA A 36 12.84 -13.42 -1.53
C ALA A 36 13.22 -13.52 -0.04
N ALA A 37 13.89 -12.48 0.51
CA ALA A 37 14.27 -12.41 1.92
C ALA A 37 13.06 -12.45 2.88
N LEU A 38 11.88 -11.99 2.42
CA LEU A 38 10.62 -12.07 3.16
C LEU A 38 9.88 -13.39 2.91
N GLY A 39 10.42 -14.30 2.12
CA GLY A 39 9.79 -15.57 1.76
C GLY A 39 8.55 -15.40 0.85
N MET A 40 8.51 -14.34 0.02
CA MET A 40 7.44 -14.06 -0.93
C MET A 40 7.63 -14.87 -2.23
N THR A 41 7.41 -16.18 -2.15
CA THR A 41 7.74 -17.13 -3.23
C THR A 41 6.80 -17.06 -4.44
N GLN A 42 5.67 -16.39 -4.31
CA GLN A 42 4.66 -16.20 -5.35
C GLN A 42 4.61 -14.74 -5.85
N SER A 43 5.70 -14.00 -5.64
CA SER A 43 5.76 -12.58 -6.01
C SER A 43 6.95 -12.27 -6.90
N ARG A 44 6.76 -11.38 -7.86
CA ARG A 44 7.79 -10.85 -8.75
C ARG A 44 7.49 -9.41 -9.10
N PHE A 45 8.51 -8.59 -9.12
CA PHE A 45 8.43 -7.17 -9.45
C PHE A 45 9.24 -6.86 -10.70
N ALA A 46 8.60 -6.28 -11.71
CA ALA A 46 9.16 -5.96 -13.02
C ALA A 46 9.28 -4.44 -13.25
N ASP A 47 8.59 -3.63 -12.44
CA ASP A 47 8.71 -2.18 -12.46
C ASP A 47 8.45 -1.57 -11.07
N PRO A 48 8.88 -0.32 -10.81
CA PRO A 48 8.69 0.34 -9.52
C PRO A 48 7.30 0.95 -9.33
N THR A 49 6.47 1.03 -10.38
CA THR A 49 5.20 1.77 -10.35
C THR A 49 4.00 0.86 -10.09
N GLY A 50 4.10 -0.42 -10.46
CA GLY A 50 2.98 -1.36 -10.46
C GLY A 50 2.15 -1.32 -11.74
N LEU A 51 2.55 -0.57 -12.77
CA LEU A 51 1.81 -0.50 -14.04
C LEU A 51 2.08 -1.70 -14.96
N SER A 52 3.25 -2.32 -14.83
CA SER A 52 3.59 -3.51 -15.61
C SER A 52 2.76 -4.72 -15.15
N SER A 53 2.18 -5.46 -16.08
CA SER A 53 1.55 -6.76 -15.81
C SER A 53 2.56 -7.82 -15.35
N GLY A 54 3.86 -7.55 -15.47
CA GLY A 54 4.93 -8.37 -14.92
C GLY A 54 5.05 -8.29 -13.39
N ASN A 55 4.43 -7.30 -12.74
CA ASN A 55 4.31 -7.25 -11.30
C ASN A 55 3.19 -8.18 -10.84
N VAL A 56 3.56 -9.20 -10.09
CA VAL A 56 2.61 -10.17 -9.54
C VAL A 56 2.92 -10.43 -8.07
N ALA A 57 1.88 -10.59 -7.26
CA ALA A 57 2.00 -10.99 -5.87
C ALA A 57 0.75 -11.72 -5.40
N SER A 58 0.92 -12.72 -4.53
CA SER A 58 -0.21 -13.34 -3.86
C SER A 58 -0.60 -12.56 -2.60
N ALA A 59 -1.85 -12.70 -2.15
CA ALA A 59 -2.29 -12.10 -0.89
C ALA A 59 -1.45 -12.61 0.29
N ARG A 60 -1.06 -13.89 0.30
CA ARG A 60 -0.21 -14.50 1.33
C ARG A 60 1.18 -13.86 1.41
N ASP A 61 1.76 -13.51 0.27
CA ASP A 61 3.05 -12.85 0.24
C ASP A 61 2.96 -11.40 0.70
N LEU A 62 1.89 -10.70 0.30
CA LEU A 62 1.68 -9.31 0.74
C LEU A 62 1.45 -9.20 2.26
N VAL A 63 0.88 -10.22 2.91
CA VAL A 63 0.79 -10.29 4.38
C VAL A 63 2.18 -10.31 5.04
N LYS A 64 3.21 -10.81 4.37
CA LYS A 64 4.60 -10.78 4.86
C LYS A 64 5.25 -9.40 4.61
N LEU A 65 4.97 -8.78 3.47
CA LEU A 65 5.52 -7.47 3.08
C LEU A 65 5.01 -6.34 3.97
N VAL A 66 3.72 -6.33 4.28
CA VAL A 66 3.06 -5.19 4.94
C VAL A 66 3.59 -4.93 6.36
N PRO A 67 3.81 -5.93 7.25
CA PRO A 67 4.46 -5.72 8.53
C PRO A 67 5.90 -5.20 8.37
N ALA A 68 6.69 -5.79 7.47
CA ALA A 68 8.05 -5.33 7.20
C ALA A 68 8.10 -3.87 6.73
N ALA A 69 7.12 -3.43 5.94
CA ALA A 69 6.97 -2.02 5.57
C ALA A 69 6.61 -1.14 6.78
N SER A 70 5.85 -1.68 7.74
CA SER A 70 5.46 -0.96 8.96
C SER A 70 6.62 -0.70 9.91
N ASP A 71 7.71 -1.44 9.81
CA ASP A 71 8.91 -1.22 10.62
C ASP A 71 9.69 0.04 10.19
N HIS A 72 9.39 0.59 9.01
CA HIS A 72 10.03 1.80 8.49
C HIS A 72 9.23 3.07 8.82
N PRO A 73 9.73 3.96 9.71
CA PRO A 73 8.99 5.16 10.12
C PRO A 73 8.57 6.08 8.98
N LEU A 74 9.42 6.24 7.96
CA LEU A 74 9.10 7.07 6.78
C LEU A 74 7.98 6.45 5.93
N ILE A 75 7.94 5.12 5.80
CA ILE A 75 6.86 4.45 5.07
C ILE A 75 5.54 4.64 5.82
N ARG A 76 5.52 4.43 7.14
CA ARG A 76 4.33 4.71 7.95
C ARG A 76 3.85 6.14 7.76
N ARG A 77 4.73 7.11 8.01
CA ARG A 77 4.39 8.54 7.94
C ARG A 77 3.82 8.93 6.57
N TYR A 78 4.48 8.51 5.49
CA TYR A 78 4.10 8.96 4.15
C TYR A 78 2.93 8.17 3.56
N SER A 79 2.77 6.89 3.87
CA SER A 79 1.63 6.12 3.39
C SER A 79 0.31 6.55 4.04
N THR A 80 0.35 7.10 5.26
CA THR A 80 -0.83 7.52 6.02
C THR A 80 -1.07 9.04 6.01
N GLY A 81 -0.20 9.83 5.38
CA GLY A 81 -0.44 11.26 5.20
C GLY A 81 -1.71 11.54 4.39
N GLU A 82 -2.51 12.52 4.83
CA GLU A 82 -3.79 12.84 4.17
C GLU A 82 -3.61 13.61 2.87
N ARG A 83 -2.76 14.64 2.92
CA ARG A 83 -2.50 15.55 1.79
C ARG A 83 -1.07 16.07 1.81
N HIS A 84 -0.59 16.50 0.68
CA HIS A 84 0.70 17.16 0.55
C HIS A 84 0.69 18.12 -0.63
N THR A 85 1.19 19.35 -0.41
CA THR A 85 1.30 20.36 -1.46
C THR A 85 2.74 20.47 -1.94
N VAL A 86 2.95 20.38 -3.24
CA VAL A 86 4.25 20.55 -3.89
C VAL A 86 4.23 21.84 -4.70
N LYS A 87 5.23 22.68 -4.49
CA LYS A 87 5.45 23.86 -5.33
C LYS A 87 6.19 23.45 -6.61
N ALA A 88 5.58 23.69 -7.76
CA ALA A 88 6.15 23.46 -9.08
C ALA A 88 6.24 24.82 -9.81
N GLY A 89 7.36 25.51 -9.66
CA GLY A 89 7.51 26.89 -10.15
C GLY A 89 6.52 27.83 -9.44
N LYS A 90 5.65 28.49 -10.18
CA LYS A 90 4.60 29.41 -9.66
C LYS A 90 3.31 28.68 -9.24
N GLN A 91 3.19 27.39 -9.51
CA GLN A 91 1.99 26.60 -9.20
C GLN A 91 2.18 25.78 -7.92
N ALA A 92 1.11 25.65 -7.14
CA ALA A 92 1.00 24.74 -6.01
C ALA A 92 0.10 23.58 -6.42
N LEU A 93 0.64 22.35 -6.39
CA LEU A 93 -0.09 21.14 -6.71
C LEU A 93 -0.41 20.39 -5.42
N GLU A 94 -1.70 20.23 -5.11
CA GLU A 94 -2.14 19.44 -3.97
C GLU A 94 -2.32 17.98 -4.38
N TYR A 95 -1.70 17.09 -3.62
CA TYR A 95 -1.85 15.63 -3.70
C TYR A 95 -2.60 15.13 -2.47
N ARG A 96 -3.48 14.15 -2.67
CA ARG A 96 -4.29 13.53 -1.61
C ARG A 96 -4.03 12.03 -1.52
N ASN A 97 -4.25 11.49 -0.33
CA ASN A 97 -4.18 10.04 -0.14
C ASN A 97 -5.24 9.33 -0.96
N THR A 98 -4.85 8.24 -1.60
CA THR A 98 -5.74 7.42 -2.41
C THR A 98 -6.64 6.48 -1.59
N ASN A 99 -6.35 6.32 -0.29
CA ASN A 99 -7.17 5.55 0.64
C ASN A 99 -7.98 6.49 1.55
N ALA A 100 -9.28 6.56 1.32
CA ALA A 100 -10.18 7.41 2.11
C ALA A 100 -10.30 7.00 3.59
N LEU A 101 -9.82 5.81 3.99
CA LEU A 101 -9.85 5.38 5.39
C LEU A 101 -8.84 6.12 6.26
N VAL A 102 -7.77 6.70 5.70
CA VAL A 102 -6.76 7.43 6.48
C VAL A 102 -7.30 8.69 7.15
N THR A 103 -8.38 9.27 6.61
CA THR A 103 -9.04 10.46 7.18
C THR A 103 -10.14 10.10 8.18
N LYS A 104 -10.37 8.82 8.46
CA LYS A 104 -11.42 8.36 9.37
C LYS A 104 -10.86 8.17 10.77
N PRO A 105 -11.40 8.87 11.79
CA PRO A 105 -10.85 8.84 13.16
C PRO A 105 -10.96 7.47 13.83
N ASP A 106 -11.87 6.64 13.35
CA ASP A 106 -12.08 5.28 13.83
C ASP A 106 -11.07 4.26 13.24
N TRP A 107 -10.17 4.67 12.33
CA TRP A 107 -9.16 3.80 11.73
C TRP A 107 -7.75 4.15 12.25
N ASN A 108 -7.12 3.21 12.95
CA ASN A 108 -5.73 3.32 13.38
C ASN A 108 -4.83 2.57 12.38
N ILE A 109 -4.46 3.26 11.30
CA ILE A 109 -3.68 2.69 10.19
C ILE A 109 -2.21 2.99 10.38
N ALA A 110 -1.38 1.95 10.48
CA ALA A 110 0.07 2.06 10.58
C ALA A 110 0.74 2.22 9.20
N VAL A 111 0.28 1.46 8.21
CA VAL A 111 0.73 1.55 6.81
C VAL A 111 -0.39 1.13 5.87
N GLN A 112 -0.43 1.71 4.71
CA GLN A 112 -1.38 1.31 3.67
C GLN A 112 -0.84 1.60 2.26
N LYS A 113 -1.38 0.90 1.28
CA LYS A 113 -1.22 1.21 -0.13
C LYS A 113 -2.40 0.72 -0.95
N THR A 114 -2.94 1.57 -1.78
CA THR A 114 -3.91 1.20 -2.81
C THR A 114 -3.22 0.89 -4.12
N GLY A 115 -3.86 0.10 -4.96
CA GLY A 115 -3.45 -0.16 -6.33
C GLY A 115 -4.66 -0.23 -7.25
N TYR A 116 -4.45 0.11 -8.52
CA TYR A 116 -5.41 -0.13 -9.58
C TYR A 116 -4.71 -0.21 -10.94
N THR A 117 -4.95 -1.27 -11.63
CA THR A 117 -4.79 -1.38 -13.09
C THR A 117 -5.99 -2.17 -13.62
N GLN A 118 -6.23 -2.09 -14.93
CA GLN A 118 -7.33 -2.86 -15.53
C GLN A 118 -7.14 -4.38 -15.31
N ALA A 119 -5.90 -4.86 -15.34
CA ALA A 119 -5.57 -6.29 -15.14
C ALA A 119 -5.67 -6.72 -13.67
N ALA A 120 -5.29 -5.84 -12.73
CA ALA A 120 -5.24 -6.18 -11.30
C ALA A 120 -6.55 -5.89 -10.54
N GLY A 121 -7.46 -5.11 -11.13
CA GLY A 121 -8.64 -4.60 -10.42
C GLY A 121 -8.26 -3.62 -9.30
N GLN A 122 -9.21 -3.34 -8.43
CA GLN A 122 -8.99 -2.48 -7.26
C GLN A 122 -8.33 -3.26 -6.13
N CYS A 123 -7.17 -2.79 -5.66
CA CYS A 123 -6.38 -3.44 -4.60
C CYS A 123 -6.17 -2.53 -3.41
N LEU A 124 -6.05 -3.12 -2.23
CA LEU A 124 -5.69 -2.45 -0.98
C LEU A 124 -4.87 -3.40 -0.11
N VAL A 125 -3.74 -2.92 0.39
CA VAL A 125 -3.03 -3.53 1.52
C VAL A 125 -3.01 -2.54 2.68
N MET A 126 -3.17 -3.03 3.90
CA MET A 126 -3.23 -2.17 5.07
C MET A 126 -2.83 -2.92 6.33
N HIS A 127 -2.02 -2.27 7.18
CA HIS A 127 -1.77 -2.69 8.54
C HIS A 127 -2.48 -1.72 9.49
N THR A 128 -3.36 -2.23 10.31
CA THR A 128 -4.22 -1.42 11.19
C THR A 128 -4.46 -2.10 12.53
N ARG A 129 -5.02 -1.37 13.48
CA ARG A 129 -5.59 -1.95 14.71
C ARG A 129 -7.11 -2.02 14.62
N ILE A 130 -7.65 -3.18 14.98
CA ILE A 130 -9.09 -3.41 15.11
C ILE A 130 -9.33 -4.08 16.45
N ASP A 131 -10.10 -3.43 17.31
CA ASP A 131 -10.43 -3.96 18.65
C ASP A 131 -9.17 -4.36 19.44
N GLY A 132 -8.17 -3.46 19.47
CA GLY A 132 -6.88 -3.67 20.13
C GLY A 132 -5.92 -4.63 19.43
N ARG A 133 -6.39 -5.42 18.45
CA ARG A 133 -5.58 -6.42 17.72
C ARG A 133 -4.87 -5.82 16.53
N SER A 134 -3.64 -6.22 16.29
CA SER A 134 -2.87 -5.89 15.07
C SER A 134 -3.36 -6.74 13.91
N VAL A 135 -3.78 -6.12 12.82
CA VAL A 135 -4.43 -6.79 11.68
C VAL A 135 -3.81 -6.33 10.36
N VAL A 136 -3.47 -7.28 9.51
CA VAL A 136 -3.10 -7.01 8.12
C VAL A 136 -4.29 -7.38 7.22
N ILE A 137 -4.75 -6.41 6.43
CA ILE A 137 -5.81 -6.60 5.44
C ILE A 137 -5.18 -6.54 4.05
N VAL A 138 -5.42 -7.56 3.24
CA VAL A 138 -5.02 -7.63 1.83
C VAL A 138 -6.24 -7.92 0.98
N LEU A 139 -6.61 -6.98 0.14
CA LEU A 139 -7.72 -7.08 -0.80
C LEU A 139 -7.17 -6.92 -2.22
N LEU A 140 -7.36 -7.93 -3.04
CA LEU A 140 -6.92 -7.95 -4.43
C LEU A 140 -8.11 -8.16 -5.35
N ASN A 141 -8.04 -7.55 -6.54
CA ASN A 141 -9.03 -7.69 -7.59
C ASN A 141 -10.47 -7.41 -7.15
N SER A 142 -10.67 -6.42 -6.28
CA SER A 142 -12.03 -6.00 -5.89
C SER A 142 -12.72 -5.35 -7.08
N PHE A 143 -13.96 -5.78 -7.33
CA PHE A 143 -14.77 -5.23 -8.40
C PHE A 143 -15.42 -3.90 -7.99
N GLY A 144 -15.24 -2.87 -8.81
CA GLY A 144 -15.82 -1.53 -8.60
C GLY A 144 -14.98 -0.62 -7.69
N LYS A 145 -15.12 0.68 -7.95
CA LYS A 145 -14.27 1.75 -7.42
C LYS A 145 -14.18 1.79 -5.88
N TYR A 146 -15.27 1.47 -5.20
CA TYR A 146 -15.39 1.64 -3.74
C TYR A 146 -15.39 0.31 -2.96
N THR A 147 -15.42 -0.82 -3.65
CA THR A 147 -15.62 -2.14 -3.03
C THR A 147 -14.52 -2.49 -2.05
N ARG A 148 -13.23 -2.26 -2.37
CA ARG A 148 -12.12 -2.51 -1.45
C ARG A 148 -12.25 -1.74 -0.12
N ILE A 149 -12.83 -0.53 -0.13
CA ILE A 149 -13.08 0.25 1.08
C ILE A 149 -14.27 -0.32 1.86
N ALA A 150 -15.33 -0.71 1.15
CA ALA A 150 -16.49 -1.37 1.77
C ALA A 150 -16.11 -2.72 2.39
N ASP A 151 -15.28 -3.51 1.70
CA ASP A 151 -14.80 -4.80 2.20
C ASP A 151 -13.92 -4.65 3.45
N ALA A 152 -13.02 -3.67 3.48
CA ALA A 152 -12.24 -3.37 4.68
C ALA A 152 -13.15 -3.04 5.88
N ARG A 153 -14.23 -2.25 5.65
CA ARG A 153 -15.24 -1.95 6.70
C ARG A 153 -16.02 -3.18 7.14
N ARG A 154 -16.39 -4.08 6.21
CA ARG A 154 -17.07 -5.35 6.54
C ARG A 154 -16.19 -6.24 7.40
N ILE A 155 -14.91 -6.40 7.04
CA ILE A 155 -13.92 -7.17 7.81
C ILE A 155 -13.81 -6.58 9.22
N ARG A 156 -13.66 -5.28 9.34
CA ARG A 156 -13.61 -4.61 10.64
C ARG A 156 -14.85 -4.90 11.48
N LYS A 157 -16.05 -4.67 10.93
CA LYS A 157 -17.33 -4.91 11.62
C LYS A 157 -17.46 -6.38 12.07
N TRP A 158 -17.07 -7.31 11.21
CA TRP A 158 -17.07 -8.73 11.53
C TRP A 158 -16.14 -9.05 12.70
N MET A 159 -14.92 -8.53 12.69
CA MET A 159 -13.95 -8.75 13.78
C MET A 159 -14.42 -8.17 15.11
N GLU A 160 -15.03 -6.97 15.10
CA GLU A 160 -15.58 -6.32 16.29
C GLU A 160 -16.80 -7.07 16.83
N SER A 161 -17.63 -7.70 15.99
CA SER A 161 -18.76 -8.51 16.41
C SER A 161 -18.32 -9.86 16.98
N ALA A 162 -17.35 -10.54 16.35
CA ALA A 162 -16.81 -11.81 16.82
C ALA A 162 -16.10 -11.68 18.18
N GLY A 163 -15.47 -10.54 18.46
CA GLY A 163 -14.86 -10.26 19.77
C GLY A 163 -15.88 -10.12 20.91
N ARG A 164 -17.10 -9.66 20.59
CA ARG A 164 -18.18 -9.49 21.59
C ARG A 164 -18.92 -10.77 21.96
N THR A 165 -18.86 -11.80 21.11
CA THR A 165 -19.50 -13.12 21.37
C THR A 165 -18.59 -14.09 22.12
N ALA A 166 -17.34 -13.75 22.32
CA ALA A 166 -16.34 -14.59 23.00
C ALA A 166 -16.04 -14.13 24.45
N GLY A 167 -16.74 -13.13 24.96
CA GLY A 167 -16.67 -12.63 26.35
C GLY A 167 -18.00 -12.72 27.02
#